data_8b731c7cd9b4dd99829a748fcc3e5dbc
#
_entry.id   8b731c7cd9b4dd99829a748fcc3e5dbc
#
_cell.length_a   1.000
_cell.length_b   1.000
_cell.length_c   1.000
_cell.angle_alpha   90.00
_cell.angle_beta   90.00
_cell.angle_gamma   90.00
#
_symmetry.space_group_name_H-M   'P 1'
#
loop_
_entity.id
_entity.type
_entity.pdbx_description
1 polymer ?
#
loop_
_entity_poly.entity_id
_entity_poly.type
_entity_poly.pdbx_seq_one_letter_code
_entity_poly.pdbx_strand_id
1 'polypeptide(L)'
;KWNVGRSLFGNGTGALTKVVKQTTPTTKVEVTDIKYVKEGLIVDFYPTSATTPNDVVAKQLRIKAINRTKNSNGNYEIILDKAPTTALVDGFMTVQNSFNREITGLGAIFDDEVPTIYGVSKADNPIIKPIVIDANDNVEDSIITKALRRAEKDKNSKVDMLLCGDEAYDHYTEYLRVNNIRVEQNTLQ
;
A
#
# COMPACT_ATOMS: atom_id res chain seq x y z
N LYS A 1 10.92 8.77 -8.11
CA LYS A 1 9.98 7.65 -8.37
C LYS A 1 9.46 7.01 -7.07
N TRP A 2 10.31 6.64 -6.10
CA TRP A 2 9.89 5.98 -4.85
C TRP A 2 8.87 6.80 -4.03
N ASN A 3 9.16 8.08 -3.78
CA ASN A 3 8.24 8.95 -3.03
C ASN A 3 6.91 9.16 -3.74
N VAL A 4 6.92 9.30 -5.06
CA VAL A 4 5.70 9.50 -5.85
C VAL A 4 4.76 8.29 -5.72
N GLY A 5 5.27 7.07 -5.90
CA GLY A 5 4.46 5.86 -5.74
C GLY A 5 3.89 5.72 -4.33
N ARG A 6 4.70 5.96 -3.30
CA ARG A 6 4.28 5.89 -1.91
C ARG A 6 3.18 6.93 -1.58
N SER A 7 3.34 8.16 -2.04
CA SER A 7 2.35 9.22 -1.81
C SER A 7 1.08 9.01 -2.62
N LEU A 8 1.20 8.53 -3.87
CA LEU A 8 0.04 8.30 -4.73
C LEU A 8 -0.88 7.20 -4.19
N PHE A 9 -0.31 6.12 -3.65
CA PHE A 9 -1.07 4.97 -3.15
C PHE A 9 -1.21 4.94 -1.62
N GLY A 10 -0.65 5.91 -0.91
CA GLY A 10 -0.78 6.04 0.54
C GLY A 10 -2.17 6.49 0.98
N ASN A 11 -2.50 6.22 2.24
CA ASN A 11 -3.74 6.67 2.88
C ASN A 11 -3.58 7.93 3.74
N GLY A 12 -2.43 8.59 3.68
CA GLY A 12 -2.13 9.81 4.45
C GLY A 12 -1.41 9.54 5.79
N THR A 13 -1.44 8.33 6.32
CA THR A 13 -0.79 7.99 7.59
C THR A 13 0.73 7.98 7.51
N GLY A 14 1.29 7.80 6.33
CA GLY A 14 2.74 7.65 6.11
C GLY A 14 3.27 6.25 6.43
N ALA A 15 2.41 5.27 6.68
CA ALA A 15 2.80 3.89 6.93
C ALA A 15 3.57 3.30 5.74
N LEU A 16 4.76 2.78 6.02
CA LEU A 16 5.59 2.07 5.04
C LEU A 16 5.24 0.60 4.95
N THR A 17 5.02 -0.01 6.12
CA THR A 17 4.70 -1.43 6.27
C THR A 17 4.17 -1.70 7.68
N LYS A 18 3.44 -2.79 7.85
CA LYS A 18 3.03 -3.29 9.16
C LYS A 18 4.22 -3.97 9.85
N VAL A 19 4.33 -3.78 11.14
CA VAL A 19 5.37 -4.35 12.01
C VAL A 19 4.76 -5.43 12.86
N VAL A 20 5.43 -6.57 12.92
CA VAL A 20 5.04 -7.69 13.78
C VAL A 20 5.64 -7.51 15.16
N LYS A 21 4.84 -7.81 16.20
CA LYS A 21 5.24 -7.69 17.59
C LYS A 21 6.54 -8.46 17.89
N GLN A 22 7.47 -7.80 18.56
CA GLN A 22 8.66 -8.43 19.12
C GLN A 22 8.39 -8.99 20.54
N THR A 23 9.00 -10.10 20.89
CA THR A 23 9.01 -10.60 22.28
C THR A 23 10.03 -9.88 23.15
N THR A 24 11.16 -9.51 22.56
CA THR A 24 12.26 -8.78 23.21
C THR A 24 12.80 -7.72 22.26
N PRO A 25 13.35 -6.60 22.78
CA PRO A 25 13.97 -5.58 21.93
C PRO A 25 15.18 -6.17 21.19
N THR A 26 15.12 -6.21 19.87
CA THR A 26 16.22 -6.67 19.01
C THR A 26 16.39 -5.76 17.81
N THR A 27 17.55 -5.83 17.17
CA THR A 27 17.82 -5.12 15.92
C THR A 27 17.07 -5.71 14.72
N LYS A 28 16.57 -6.95 14.84
CA LYS A 28 15.81 -7.63 13.80
C LYS A 28 14.33 -7.39 14.02
N VAL A 29 13.65 -6.88 13.01
CA VAL A 29 12.23 -6.56 13.04
C VAL A 29 11.55 -7.26 11.88
N GLU A 30 10.48 -8.00 12.16
CA GLU A 30 9.64 -8.62 11.15
C GLU A 30 8.61 -7.62 10.62
N VAL A 31 8.44 -7.58 9.31
CA VAL A 31 7.49 -6.72 8.60
C VAL A 31 6.72 -7.51 7.54
N THR A 32 5.50 -7.10 7.26
CA THR A 32 4.63 -7.84 6.32
C THR A 32 5.05 -7.67 4.87
N ASP A 33 5.58 -6.50 4.51
CA ASP A 33 6.08 -6.21 3.17
C ASP A 33 7.24 -5.23 3.19
N ILE A 34 7.97 -5.14 2.08
CA ILE A 34 9.14 -4.27 1.94
C ILE A 34 9.03 -3.33 0.73
N LYS A 35 7.85 -3.20 0.13
CA LYS A 35 7.63 -2.43 -1.10
C LYS A 35 8.12 -0.98 -0.98
N TYR A 36 7.87 -0.36 0.15
CA TYR A 36 8.27 1.03 0.41
C TYR A 36 9.42 1.15 1.40
N VAL A 37 10.04 0.05 1.78
CA VAL A 37 11.16 0.01 2.71
C VAL A 37 12.48 0.06 1.95
N LYS A 38 13.41 0.91 2.40
CA LYS A 38 14.76 1.02 1.83
C LYS A 38 15.82 1.12 2.91
N GLU A 39 16.97 0.56 2.60
CA GLU A 39 18.15 0.70 3.45
C GLU A 39 18.57 2.18 3.54
N GLY A 40 19.04 2.57 4.71
CA GLY A 40 19.43 3.94 5.02
C GLY A 40 18.29 4.85 5.47
N LEU A 41 17.03 4.46 5.36
CA LEU A 41 15.92 5.23 5.90
C LEU A 41 16.01 5.32 7.43
N ILE A 42 15.70 6.49 7.97
CA ILE A 42 15.46 6.69 9.39
C ILE A 42 13.95 6.61 9.62
N VAL A 43 13.53 5.75 10.53
CA VAL A 43 12.14 5.38 10.73
C VAL A 43 11.71 5.53 12.18
N ASP A 44 10.42 5.74 12.36
CA ASP A 44 9.72 5.76 13.64
C ASP A 44 8.68 4.63 13.64
N PHE A 45 8.44 4.04 14.82
CA PHE A 45 7.52 2.93 14.99
C PHE A 45 6.34 3.34 15.86
N TYR A 46 5.14 2.99 15.41
CA TYR A 46 3.87 3.33 16.04
C TYR A 46 3.04 2.06 16.26
N PRO A 47 2.28 1.99 17.38
CA PRO A 47 1.32 0.90 17.59
C PRO A 47 0.11 1.07 16.66
N THR A 48 -0.64 0.01 16.43
CA THR A 48 -1.86 0.05 15.60
C THR A 48 -2.88 1.07 16.14
N SER A 49 -2.90 1.30 17.46
CA SER A 49 -3.80 2.26 18.12
C SER A 49 -3.33 3.71 18.06
N ALA A 50 -2.18 4.00 17.42
CA ALA A 50 -1.66 5.37 17.36
C ALA A 50 -2.60 6.30 16.58
N THR A 51 -2.91 7.44 17.17
CA THR A 51 -3.71 8.51 16.58
C THR A 51 -2.92 9.80 16.42
N THR A 52 -1.88 9.98 17.22
CA THR A 52 -1.06 11.20 17.24
C THR A 52 0.44 10.88 17.06
N PRO A 53 1.26 11.84 16.60
CA PRO A 53 2.71 11.67 16.52
C PRO A 53 3.40 11.39 17.86
N ASN A 54 2.72 11.64 18.99
CA ASN A 54 3.26 11.37 20.33
C ASN A 54 3.15 9.90 20.75
N ASP A 55 2.31 9.11 20.06
CA ASP A 55 2.09 7.67 20.37
C ASP A 55 3.24 6.78 19.88
N VAL A 56 4.36 7.36 19.53
CA VAL A 56 5.53 6.66 19.01
C VAL A 56 6.15 5.74 20.07
N VAL A 57 6.39 4.48 19.70
CA VAL A 57 7.03 3.46 20.56
C VAL A 57 8.55 3.53 20.46
N ALA A 58 9.07 3.74 19.25
CA ALA A 58 10.51 3.89 19.04
C ALA A 58 10.78 4.91 17.93
N LYS A 59 11.80 5.75 18.13
CA LYS A 59 12.15 6.87 17.24
C LYS A 59 13.55 6.72 16.68
N GLN A 60 13.74 7.29 15.48
CA GLN A 60 15.05 7.55 14.89
C GLN A 60 15.93 6.30 14.77
N LEU A 61 15.34 5.21 14.33
CA LEU A 61 16.07 3.99 14.05
C LEU A 61 16.39 3.92 12.55
N ARG A 62 17.65 3.67 12.22
CA ARG A 62 18.08 3.55 10.82
C ARG A 62 17.97 2.09 10.37
N ILE A 63 17.41 1.89 9.19
CA ILE A 63 17.42 0.58 8.52
C ILE A 63 18.81 0.35 7.95
N LYS A 64 19.52 -0.65 8.48
CA LYS A 64 20.87 -1.04 8.07
C LYS A 64 20.85 -2.00 6.89
N ALA A 65 19.95 -2.97 6.91
CA ALA A 65 19.82 -3.98 5.87
C ALA A 65 18.39 -4.52 5.80
N ILE A 66 18.02 -5.10 4.67
CA ILE A 66 16.72 -5.72 4.41
C ILE A 66 16.94 -7.13 3.89
N ASN A 67 16.38 -8.12 4.58
CA ASN A 67 16.31 -9.48 4.06
C ASN A 67 15.13 -9.56 3.09
N ARG A 68 15.42 -9.78 1.81
CA ARG A 68 14.41 -9.81 0.73
C ARG A 68 13.75 -11.18 0.58
N THR A 69 14.14 -12.17 1.38
CA THR A 69 13.52 -13.48 1.43
C THR A 69 12.58 -13.55 2.61
N LYS A 70 11.37 -14.03 2.41
CA LYS A 70 10.42 -14.26 3.50
C LYS A 70 10.92 -15.35 4.45
N ASN A 71 10.73 -15.14 5.73
CA ASN A 71 11.01 -16.15 6.74
C ASN A 71 9.91 -17.24 6.77
N SER A 72 10.04 -18.22 7.68
CA SER A 72 9.05 -19.30 7.86
C SER A 72 7.64 -18.83 8.21
N ASN A 73 7.50 -17.62 8.74
CA ASN A 73 6.22 -17.00 9.09
C ASN A 73 5.60 -16.23 7.92
N GLY A 74 6.25 -16.20 6.75
CA GLY A 74 5.80 -15.44 5.58
C GLY A 74 6.11 -13.93 5.63
N ASN A 75 6.88 -13.47 6.63
CA ASN A 75 7.28 -12.09 6.83
C ASN A 75 8.67 -11.80 6.30
N TYR A 76 8.94 -10.54 5.98
CA TYR A 76 10.29 -10.07 5.71
C TYR A 76 10.98 -9.62 7.00
N GLU A 77 12.30 -9.58 7.01
CA GLU A 77 13.09 -9.14 8.15
C GLU A 77 13.91 -7.90 7.76
N ILE A 78 13.80 -6.86 8.55
CA ILE A 78 14.67 -5.67 8.46
C ILE A 78 15.63 -5.66 9.63
N ILE A 79 16.84 -5.14 9.39
CA ILE A 79 17.88 -5.01 10.41
C ILE A 79 18.08 -3.54 10.68
N LEU A 80 17.91 -3.16 11.95
CA LEU A 80 18.12 -1.79 12.43
C LEU A 80 19.58 -1.59 12.87
N ASP A 81 20.04 -0.35 12.89
CA ASP A 81 21.37 0.03 13.38
C ASP A 81 21.53 -0.19 14.88
N LYS A 82 20.43 -0.06 15.63
CA LYS A 82 20.36 -0.32 17.08
C LYS A 82 19.01 -0.92 17.44
N ALA A 83 18.97 -1.65 18.53
CA ALA A 83 17.71 -2.17 19.07
C ALA A 83 16.84 -1.01 19.60
N PRO A 84 15.51 -1.07 19.47
CA PRO A 84 14.61 -0.16 20.17
C PRO A 84 14.78 -0.32 21.68
N THR A 85 14.44 0.71 22.46
CA THR A 85 14.54 0.68 23.94
C THR A 85 13.51 -0.26 24.56
N THR A 86 12.38 -0.45 23.90
CA THR A 86 11.30 -1.36 24.29
C THR A 86 10.96 -2.27 23.11
N ALA A 87 10.45 -3.48 23.40
CA ALA A 87 9.98 -4.37 22.35
C ALA A 87 8.87 -3.70 21.53
N LEU A 88 8.95 -3.81 20.21
CA LEU A 88 7.93 -3.27 19.33
C LEU A 88 6.64 -4.07 19.49
N VAL A 89 5.52 -3.37 19.54
CA VAL A 89 4.17 -3.95 19.52
C VAL A 89 3.70 -4.07 18.06
N ASP A 90 2.61 -4.81 17.84
CA ASP A 90 1.96 -4.81 16.55
C ASP A 90 1.57 -3.40 16.15
N GLY A 91 1.94 -3.00 14.95
CA GLY A 91 1.78 -1.64 14.51
C GLY A 91 2.31 -1.40 13.11
N PHE A 92 2.85 -0.22 12.89
CA PHE A 92 3.41 0.17 11.60
C PHE A 92 4.65 1.04 11.75
N MET A 93 5.40 1.09 10.68
CA MET A 93 6.62 1.88 10.56
C MET A 93 6.39 3.04 9.60
N THR A 94 6.87 4.23 9.95
CA THR A 94 6.84 5.42 9.08
C THR A 94 8.26 5.95 8.86
N VAL A 95 8.44 6.79 7.85
CA VAL A 95 9.65 7.63 7.79
C VAL A 95 9.64 8.57 8.99
N GLN A 96 10.81 8.90 9.52
CA GLN A 96 10.95 9.79 10.66
C GLN A 96 10.08 11.05 10.53
N ASN A 97 9.27 11.34 11.54
CA ASN A 97 8.37 12.48 11.63
C ASN A 97 7.30 12.57 10.53
N SER A 98 7.02 11.51 9.78
CA SER A 98 6.03 11.56 8.68
C SER A 98 4.63 11.11 9.09
N PHE A 99 4.42 10.61 10.29
CA PHE A 99 3.12 10.10 10.73
C PHE A 99 2.02 11.17 10.62
N ASN A 100 0.94 10.86 9.89
CA ASN A 100 -0.17 11.76 9.57
C ASN A 100 0.25 13.09 8.87
N ARG A 101 1.40 13.11 8.21
CA ARG A 101 1.91 14.27 7.46
C ARG A 101 2.15 13.97 5.99
N GLU A 102 1.72 12.82 5.53
CA GLU A 102 1.80 12.42 4.12
C GLU A 102 0.54 12.86 3.37
N ILE A 103 0.67 12.95 2.06
CA ILE A 103 -0.46 13.28 1.18
C ILE A 103 -1.47 12.12 1.22
N THR A 104 -2.75 12.44 1.37
CA THR A 104 -3.85 11.50 1.20
C THR A 104 -3.96 11.12 -0.27
N GLY A 105 -3.51 9.93 -0.59
CA GLY A 105 -3.49 9.41 -1.95
C GLY A 105 -4.69 8.51 -2.26
N LEU A 106 -4.59 7.79 -3.39
CA LEU A 106 -5.62 6.85 -3.84
C LEU A 106 -5.91 5.74 -2.82
N GLY A 107 -4.92 5.34 -2.01
CA GLY A 107 -5.10 4.34 -0.96
C GLY A 107 -6.21 4.71 0.02
N ALA A 108 -6.35 5.99 0.38
CA ALA A 108 -7.42 6.44 1.27
C ALA A 108 -8.83 6.26 0.65
N ILE A 109 -8.94 6.30 -0.67
CA ILE A 109 -10.22 6.11 -1.36
C ILE A 109 -10.70 4.67 -1.19
N PHE A 110 -9.78 3.71 -1.34
CA PHE A 110 -10.07 2.27 -1.29
C PHE A 110 -10.03 1.67 0.12
N ASP A 111 -9.47 2.38 1.10
CA ASP A 111 -9.33 1.92 2.47
C ASP A 111 -10.63 2.18 3.26
N ASP A 112 -11.34 1.12 3.64
CA ASP A 112 -12.58 1.22 4.41
C ASP A 112 -12.36 1.73 5.84
N GLU A 113 -11.13 1.62 6.37
CA GLU A 113 -10.75 2.15 7.67
C GLU A 113 -10.62 3.69 7.67
N VAL A 114 -10.54 4.31 6.48
CA VAL A 114 -10.55 5.77 6.33
C VAL A 114 -12.00 6.23 6.08
N PRO A 115 -12.72 6.71 7.10
CA PRO A 115 -14.15 7.00 7.00
C PRO A 115 -14.47 8.26 6.19
N THR A 116 -13.49 9.17 6.07
CA THR A 116 -13.67 10.47 5.40
C THR A 116 -12.55 10.76 4.43
N ILE A 117 -12.87 11.42 3.32
CA ILE A 117 -11.89 11.95 2.34
C ILE A 117 -12.12 13.46 2.25
N TYR A 118 -11.09 14.26 2.57
CA TYR A 118 -11.17 15.72 2.60
C TYR A 118 -12.37 16.25 3.42
N GLY A 119 -12.70 15.58 4.53
CA GLY A 119 -13.82 15.95 5.40
C GLY A 119 -15.18 15.45 4.92
N VAL A 120 -15.28 14.79 3.77
CA VAL A 120 -16.53 14.21 3.26
C VAL A 120 -16.66 12.77 3.74
N SER A 121 -17.77 12.44 4.41
CA SER A 121 -18.07 11.08 4.87
C SER A 121 -18.36 10.14 3.71
N LYS A 122 -17.65 9.00 3.66
CA LYS A 122 -17.91 7.94 2.68
C LYS A 122 -19.26 7.24 2.93
N ALA A 123 -19.71 7.20 4.18
CA ALA A 123 -20.99 6.57 4.53
C ALA A 123 -22.17 7.36 3.99
N ASP A 124 -22.11 8.69 4.15
CA ASP A 124 -23.22 9.58 3.76
C ASP A 124 -23.19 9.94 2.27
N ASN A 125 -22.05 9.73 1.60
CA ASN A 125 -21.85 10.10 0.19
C ASN A 125 -21.43 8.88 -0.64
N PRO A 126 -22.34 8.01 -1.06
CA PRO A 126 -22.02 6.81 -1.83
C PRO A 126 -21.32 7.08 -3.16
N ILE A 127 -21.42 8.31 -3.69
CA ILE A 127 -20.78 8.69 -4.96
C ILE A 127 -19.24 8.65 -4.88
N ILE A 128 -18.67 8.93 -3.69
CA ILE A 128 -17.21 8.91 -3.49
C ILE A 128 -16.69 7.51 -3.12
N LYS A 129 -17.58 6.55 -2.85
CA LYS A 129 -17.14 5.17 -2.62
C LYS A 129 -16.60 4.56 -3.91
N PRO A 130 -15.45 3.87 -3.88
CA PRO A 130 -14.93 3.20 -5.06
C PRO A 130 -15.80 2.01 -5.44
N ILE A 131 -15.75 1.62 -6.71
CA ILE A 131 -16.26 0.33 -7.16
C ILE A 131 -15.12 -0.67 -7.01
N VAL A 132 -15.32 -1.67 -6.16
CA VAL A 132 -14.38 -2.77 -5.95
C VAL A 132 -14.98 -4.03 -6.57
N ILE A 133 -14.19 -4.73 -7.37
CA ILE A 133 -14.54 -6.02 -7.97
C ILE A 133 -13.39 -6.97 -7.66
N ASP A 134 -13.71 -8.05 -6.96
CA ASP A 134 -12.77 -9.14 -6.73
C ASP A 134 -12.58 -9.92 -8.02
N ALA A 135 -11.35 -10.03 -8.47
CA ALA A 135 -10.96 -10.77 -9.68
C ALA A 135 -10.58 -12.23 -9.38
N ASN A 136 -10.55 -12.66 -8.10
CA ASN A 136 -10.08 -13.98 -7.67
C ASN A 136 -8.73 -14.36 -8.30
N ASP A 137 -7.76 -13.45 -8.21
CA ASP A 137 -6.41 -13.57 -8.77
C ASP A 137 -6.35 -13.76 -10.30
N ASN A 138 -7.45 -13.48 -11.01
CA ASN A 138 -7.55 -13.69 -12.44
C ASN A 138 -7.98 -12.41 -13.17
N VAL A 139 -7.05 -11.77 -13.90
CA VAL A 139 -7.33 -10.53 -14.65
C VAL A 139 -7.68 -10.87 -16.09
N GLU A 140 -8.98 -10.91 -16.40
CA GLU A 140 -9.53 -11.17 -17.72
C GLU A 140 -10.25 -9.94 -18.29
N ASP A 141 -10.41 -9.92 -19.61
CA ASP A 141 -11.16 -8.88 -20.32
C ASP A 141 -12.61 -8.75 -19.82
N SER A 142 -13.23 -9.85 -19.44
CA SER A 142 -14.58 -9.89 -18.88
C SER A 142 -14.70 -9.07 -17.59
N ILE A 143 -13.69 -9.10 -16.70
CA ILE A 143 -13.66 -8.38 -15.44
C ILE A 143 -13.45 -6.88 -15.70
N ILE A 144 -12.52 -6.56 -16.59
CA ILE A 144 -12.26 -5.17 -17.00
C ILE A 144 -13.54 -4.57 -17.60
N THR A 145 -14.18 -5.26 -18.53
CA THR A 145 -15.44 -4.82 -19.16
C THR A 145 -16.55 -4.66 -18.12
N LYS A 146 -16.66 -5.56 -17.16
CA LYS A 146 -17.63 -5.45 -16.05
C LYS A 146 -17.36 -4.21 -15.19
N ALA A 147 -16.10 -3.93 -14.88
CA ALA A 147 -15.71 -2.75 -14.12
C ALA A 147 -16.07 -1.45 -14.85
N LEU A 148 -15.75 -1.37 -16.15
CA LEU A 148 -16.07 -0.24 -17.00
C LEU A 148 -17.59 0.02 -17.07
N ARG A 149 -18.37 -1.03 -17.32
CA ARG A 149 -19.85 -0.93 -17.36
C ARG A 149 -20.45 -0.51 -16.01
N ARG A 150 -19.89 -0.97 -14.88
CA ARG A 150 -20.33 -0.52 -13.55
C ARG A 150 -19.99 0.93 -13.31
N ALA A 151 -18.79 1.38 -13.71
CA ALA A 151 -18.39 2.78 -13.58
C ALA A 151 -19.34 3.70 -14.36
N GLU A 152 -19.71 3.33 -15.57
CA GLU A 152 -20.67 4.07 -16.40
C GLU A 152 -22.07 4.05 -15.80
N LYS A 153 -22.61 2.86 -15.49
CA LYS A 153 -23.99 2.69 -15.02
C LYS A 153 -24.22 3.25 -13.61
N ASP A 154 -23.32 2.93 -12.65
CA ASP A 154 -23.52 3.23 -11.24
C ASP A 154 -23.03 4.64 -10.86
N LYS A 155 -22.07 5.18 -11.60
CA LYS A 155 -21.40 6.45 -11.30
C LYS A 155 -21.51 7.48 -12.42
N ASN A 156 -22.10 7.12 -13.56
CA ASN A 156 -22.13 7.95 -14.77
C ASN A 156 -20.71 8.47 -15.15
N SER A 157 -19.72 7.63 -14.97
CA SER A 157 -18.30 7.97 -15.15
C SER A 157 -17.74 7.29 -16.38
N LYS A 158 -17.00 8.05 -17.19
CA LYS A 158 -16.20 7.51 -18.29
C LYS A 158 -14.78 7.24 -17.79
N VAL A 159 -14.25 6.06 -18.10
CA VAL A 159 -12.88 5.69 -17.75
C VAL A 159 -11.99 5.94 -18.95
N ASP A 160 -10.98 6.79 -18.77
CA ASP A 160 -10.03 7.18 -19.82
C ASP A 160 -8.64 6.54 -19.60
N MET A 161 -8.38 5.98 -18.42
CA MET A 161 -7.07 5.41 -18.08
C MET A 161 -7.21 4.19 -17.16
N LEU A 162 -6.42 3.16 -17.44
CA LEU A 162 -6.24 1.98 -16.59
C LEU A 162 -4.83 2.01 -16.00
N LEU A 163 -4.73 1.88 -14.67
CA LEU A 163 -3.47 1.75 -13.96
C LEU A 163 -3.39 0.34 -13.39
N CYS A 164 -2.30 -0.33 -13.63
CA CYS A 164 -2.03 -1.66 -13.06
C CYS A 164 -0.62 -1.75 -12.50
N GLY A 165 -0.39 -2.72 -11.61
CA GLY A 165 0.95 -3.11 -11.19
C GLY A 165 1.58 -4.10 -12.19
N ASP A 166 2.89 -4.32 -12.05
CA ASP A 166 3.64 -5.20 -12.95
C ASP A 166 3.06 -6.61 -13.01
N GLU A 167 2.67 -7.18 -11.87
CA GLU A 167 2.08 -8.51 -11.78
C GLU A 167 0.75 -8.63 -12.53
N ALA A 168 -0.15 -7.65 -12.35
CA ALA A 168 -1.42 -7.60 -13.07
C ALA A 168 -1.22 -7.40 -14.59
N TYR A 169 -0.19 -6.63 -14.97
CA TYR A 169 0.19 -6.44 -16.37
C TYR A 169 0.69 -7.76 -16.99
N ASP A 170 1.54 -8.50 -16.29
CA ASP A 170 2.08 -9.77 -16.75
C ASP A 170 0.96 -10.81 -16.91
N HIS A 171 0.06 -10.94 -15.94
CA HIS A 171 -1.11 -11.81 -16.02
C HIS A 171 -2.02 -11.48 -17.21
N TYR A 172 -2.31 -10.20 -17.41
CA TYR A 172 -3.14 -9.78 -18.53
C TYR A 172 -2.47 -10.02 -19.89
N THR A 173 -1.17 -9.78 -19.98
CA THR A 173 -0.39 -10.05 -21.20
C THR A 173 -0.37 -11.54 -21.54
N GLU A 174 -0.23 -12.40 -20.52
CA GLU A 174 -0.30 -13.84 -20.70
C GLU A 174 -1.69 -14.30 -21.15
N TYR A 175 -2.76 -13.73 -20.54
CA TYR A 175 -4.13 -13.98 -20.98
C TYR A 175 -4.34 -13.63 -22.47
N LEU A 176 -3.85 -12.47 -22.92
CA LEU A 176 -3.94 -12.07 -24.32
C LEU A 176 -3.17 -13.02 -25.24
N ARG A 177 -1.98 -13.46 -24.82
CA ARG A 177 -1.14 -14.38 -25.57
C ARG A 177 -1.79 -15.76 -25.72
N VAL A 178 -2.33 -16.32 -24.64
CA VAL A 178 -3.00 -17.63 -24.64
C VAL A 178 -4.25 -17.61 -25.53
N ASN A 179 -4.99 -16.52 -25.54
CA ASN A 179 -6.21 -16.37 -26.33
C ASN A 179 -5.95 -15.84 -27.76
N ASN A 180 -4.68 -15.71 -28.19
CA ASN A 180 -4.29 -15.17 -29.50
C ASN A 180 -4.89 -13.80 -29.83
N ILE A 181 -5.13 -12.97 -28.82
CA ILE A 181 -5.64 -11.61 -28.98
C ILE A 181 -4.46 -10.68 -29.31
N ARG A 182 -4.49 -10.06 -30.49
CA ARG A 182 -3.50 -9.04 -30.87
C ARG A 182 -3.96 -7.67 -30.41
N VAL A 183 -3.14 -7.01 -29.62
CA VAL A 183 -3.35 -5.61 -29.20
C VAL A 183 -2.43 -4.73 -30.04
N GLU A 184 -3.00 -3.80 -30.80
CA GLU A 184 -2.21 -2.75 -31.46
C GLU A 184 -1.82 -1.71 -30.41
N GLN A 185 -0.53 -1.54 -30.21
CA GLN A 185 -0.01 -0.47 -29.35
C GLN A 185 -0.05 0.86 -30.14
N ASN A 186 -1.02 1.69 -29.86
CA ASN A 186 -0.95 3.08 -30.27
C ASN A 186 -0.02 3.84 -29.32
N THR A 187 1.22 4.02 -29.72
CA THR A 187 2.15 4.94 -29.06
C THR A 187 1.62 6.36 -29.29
N LEU A 188 1.14 7.01 -28.26
CA LEU A 188 0.90 8.44 -28.28
C LEU A 188 2.26 9.13 -28.46
N GLN A 189 2.44 9.79 -29.60
CA GLN A 189 3.56 10.68 -29.88
C GLN A 189 3.41 11.97 -29.11
#